data_0ef12ac01a8a507b4afc96c5a4d2ef0d
#
_entry.id   0ef12ac01a8a507b4afc96c5a4d2ef0d
#
_cell.length_a   1.000
_cell.length_b   1.000
_cell.length_c   1.000
_cell.angle_alpha   90.00
_cell.angle_beta   90.00
_cell.angle_gamma   90.00
#
_symmetry.space_group_name_H-M   'P 1'
#
loop_
_entity.id
_entity.type
_entity.pdbx_description
1 polymer ?
#
loop_
_entity_poly.entity_id
_entity_poly.type
_entity_poly.pdbx_seq_one_letter_code
_entity_poly.pdbx_strand_id
1 'polypeptide(L)'
;MIRHIAFGCAVLSLLVLAGATIAGGLASPGYDHLTRYISELGATGAPTSRSVSLAFMVSGGLLALFWLLCAGLFPRSLLSIPGFGLSALNGVGLLLGGVFRCDFECSVVDPSLDAILHEVFGGVGYMCGIVGVFLVGAAARNWPQGRGLFRLSLICGIPAALAIWLIHPAFEWLGAAQRVVEIALAVWALAVAMRLRAPVRLQTGATA
;
A
#
# COMPACT_ATOMS: atom_id res chain seq x y z
N MET A 1 -16.78 0.76 18.07
CA MET A 1 -15.36 0.93 18.45
C MET A 1 -14.41 0.38 17.40
N ILE A 2 -14.39 -0.92 17.10
CA ILE A 2 -13.41 -1.55 16.17
C ILE A 2 -13.39 -0.96 14.75
N ARG A 3 -14.53 -0.53 14.20
CA ARG A 3 -14.63 0.15 12.89
C ARG A 3 -13.91 1.50 12.87
N HIS A 4 -13.99 2.26 13.96
CA HIS A 4 -13.28 3.55 14.09
C HIS A 4 -11.77 3.32 14.21
N ILE A 5 -11.36 2.26 14.92
CA ILE A 5 -9.95 1.86 15.00
C ILE A 5 -9.43 1.51 13.61
N ALA A 6 -10.13 0.64 12.88
CA ALA A 6 -9.72 0.26 11.51
C ALA A 6 -9.65 1.48 10.59
N PHE A 7 -10.66 2.36 10.61
CA PHE A 7 -10.64 3.60 9.85
C PHE A 7 -9.44 4.49 10.23
N GLY A 8 -9.17 4.65 11.53
CA GLY A 8 -8.03 5.43 12.03
C GLY A 8 -6.70 4.84 11.57
N CYS A 9 -6.54 3.51 11.61
CA CYS A 9 -5.34 2.82 11.10
C CYS A 9 -5.10 3.12 9.62
N ALA A 10 -6.13 3.03 8.77
CA ALA A 10 -6.00 3.34 7.35
C ALA A 10 -5.58 4.79 7.13
N VAL A 11 -6.32 5.75 7.71
CA VAL A 11 -6.06 7.17 7.51
C VAL A 11 -4.67 7.55 8.01
N LEU A 12 -4.30 7.11 9.22
CA LEU A 12 -3.00 7.42 9.80
C LEU A 12 -1.85 6.80 8.99
N SER A 13 -2.00 5.54 8.53
CA SER A 13 -1.04 4.90 7.63
C SER A 13 -0.77 5.76 6.39
N LEU A 14 -1.84 6.17 5.70
CA LEU A 14 -1.72 6.95 4.46
C LEU A 14 -1.10 8.33 4.72
N LEU A 15 -1.47 9.01 5.80
CA LEU A 15 -0.90 10.30 6.17
C LEU A 15 0.59 10.20 6.52
N VAL A 16 0.99 9.15 7.25
CA VAL A 16 2.39 8.92 7.61
C VAL A 16 3.22 8.66 6.36
N LEU A 17 2.76 7.79 5.46
CA LEU A 17 3.49 7.47 4.23
C LEU A 17 3.60 8.69 3.30
N ALA A 18 2.49 9.38 3.04
CA ALA A 18 2.48 10.56 2.19
C ALA A 18 3.34 11.69 2.78
N GLY A 19 3.20 11.95 4.08
CA GLY A 19 4.00 12.95 4.80
C GLY A 19 5.49 12.64 4.74
N ALA A 20 5.89 11.38 4.97
CA ALA A 20 7.28 10.97 4.90
C ALA A 20 7.85 11.08 3.48
N THR A 21 7.07 10.71 2.46
CA THR A 21 7.48 10.82 1.05
C THR A 21 7.69 12.29 0.64
N ILE A 22 6.75 13.16 1.00
CA ILE A 22 6.84 14.59 0.67
C ILE A 22 7.96 15.26 1.45
N ALA A 23 7.96 15.13 2.78
CA ALA A 23 8.98 15.76 3.63
C ALA A 23 10.38 15.19 3.36
N GLY A 24 10.48 13.87 3.12
CA GLY A 24 11.74 13.23 2.76
C GLY A 24 12.29 13.74 1.43
N GLY A 25 11.44 13.89 0.42
CA GLY A 25 11.83 14.45 -0.88
C GLY A 25 12.32 15.89 -0.76
N LEU A 26 11.62 16.74 0.01
CA LEU A 26 12.02 18.12 0.26
C LEU A 26 13.35 18.24 1.04
N ALA A 27 13.63 17.28 1.92
CA ALA A 27 14.84 17.26 2.74
C ALA A 27 16.04 16.57 2.06
N SER A 28 15.85 15.98 0.88
CA SER A 28 16.90 15.24 0.15
C SER A 28 17.34 16.04 -1.09
N PRO A 29 18.52 16.71 -1.07
CA PRO A 29 18.99 17.49 -2.21
C PRO A 29 19.10 16.65 -3.50
N GLY A 30 18.58 17.18 -4.59
CA GLY A 30 18.63 16.51 -5.89
C GLY A 30 17.67 15.31 -6.06
N TYR A 31 16.81 15.03 -5.07
CA TYR A 31 15.79 13.99 -5.20
C TYR A 31 14.67 14.44 -6.15
N ASP A 32 14.38 13.60 -7.14
CA ASP A 32 13.29 13.82 -8.09
C ASP A 32 12.23 12.75 -7.93
N HIS A 33 11.00 13.18 -7.67
CA HIS A 33 9.86 12.29 -7.48
C HIS A 33 9.47 11.47 -8.73
N LEU A 34 9.86 11.88 -9.92
CA LEU A 34 9.47 11.20 -11.16
C LEU A 34 10.47 10.12 -11.56
N THR A 35 11.75 10.35 -11.28
CA THR A 35 12.85 9.49 -11.73
C THR A 35 13.46 8.63 -10.62
N ARG A 36 13.17 8.93 -9.33
CA ARG A 36 13.77 8.23 -8.18
C ARG A 36 12.72 7.44 -7.38
N TYR A 37 13.15 6.30 -6.84
CA TYR A 37 12.32 5.47 -5.94
C TYR A 37 11.93 6.22 -4.67
N ILE A 38 10.74 5.94 -4.15
CA ILE A 38 10.34 6.40 -2.80
C ILE A 38 11.28 5.78 -1.75
N SER A 39 11.71 4.55 -1.96
CA SER A 39 12.61 3.82 -1.05
C SER A 39 13.99 4.45 -0.92
N GLU A 40 14.47 5.19 -1.92
CA GLU A 40 15.74 5.93 -1.81
C GLU A 40 15.75 6.92 -0.66
N LEU A 41 14.60 7.47 -0.29
CA LEU A 41 14.47 8.35 0.87
C LEU A 41 14.76 7.63 2.20
N GLY A 42 14.54 6.31 2.23
CA GLY A 42 14.84 5.43 3.38
C GLY A 42 16.15 4.66 3.25
N ALA A 43 16.87 4.80 2.13
CA ALA A 43 18.09 4.05 1.83
C ALA A 43 19.20 4.27 2.86
N THR A 44 20.07 3.28 3.00
CA THR A 44 21.25 3.37 3.83
C THR A 44 22.14 4.54 3.36
N GLY A 45 22.49 5.46 4.27
CA GLY A 45 23.27 6.66 3.94
C GLY A 45 22.45 7.86 3.44
N ALA A 46 21.17 7.73 3.14
CA ALA A 46 20.31 8.87 2.79
C ALA A 46 20.12 9.82 4.00
N PRO A 47 20.04 11.15 3.78
CA PRO A 47 19.84 12.12 4.86
C PRO A 47 18.59 11.84 5.71
N THR A 48 17.56 11.31 5.08
CA THR A 48 16.25 11.02 5.68
C THR A 48 16.06 9.55 6.06
N SER A 49 17.11 8.72 5.93
CA SER A 49 17.07 7.27 6.08
C SER A 49 16.28 6.80 7.30
N ARG A 50 16.62 7.27 8.50
CA ARG A 50 15.96 6.82 9.74
C ARG A 50 14.50 7.22 9.84
N SER A 51 14.18 8.47 9.50
CA SER A 51 12.81 9.00 9.62
C SER A 51 11.87 8.35 8.60
N VAL A 52 12.33 8.18 7.37
CA VAL A 52 11.52 7.56 6.31
C VAL A 52 11.37 6.06 6.53
N SER A 53 12.44 5.35 6.94
CA SER A 53 12.34 3.92 7.29
C SER A 53 11.36 3.69 8.45
N LEU A 54 11.41 4.52 9.50
CA LEU A 54 10.46 4.45 10.61
C LEU A 54 9.02 4.71 10.13
N ALA A 55 8.83 5.67 9.24
CA ALA A 55 7.52 5.96 8.65
C ALA A 55 6.99 4.77 7.83
N PHE A 56 7.83 4.08 7.07
CA PHE A 56 7.44 2.85 6.35
C PHE A 56 7.03 1.75 7.34
N MET A 57 7.78 1.55 8.42
CA MET A 57 7.45 0.56 9.45
C MET A 57 6.10 0.87 10.11
N VAL A 58 5.88 2.11 10.53
CA VAL A 58 4.64 2.54 11.19
C VAL A 58 3.46 2.47 10.22
N SER A 59 3.63 3.02 9.01
CA SER A 59 2.60 3.01 7.99
C SER A 59 2.23 1.57 7.60
N GLY A 60 3.23 0.72 7.32
CA GLY A 60 3.03 -0.68 6.97
C GLY A 60 2.33 -1.47 8.05
N GLY A 61 2.73 -1.31 9.32
CA GLY A 61 2.08 -1.96 10.45
C GLY A 61 0.61 -1.55 10.63
N LEU A 62 0.32 -0.26 10.51
CA LEU A 62 -1.05 0.26 10.55
C LEU A 62 -1.89 -0.24 9.37
N LEU A 63 -1.31 -0.29 8.17
CA LEU A 63 -1.99 -0.78 6.98
C LEU A 63 -2.31 -2.28 7.09
N ALA A 64 -1.36 -3.08 7.56
CA ALA A 64 -1.58 -4.51 7.81
C ALA A 64 -2.70 -4.73 8.83
N LEU A 65 -2.67 -4.00 9.95
CA LEU A 65 -3.71 -4.08 10.98
C LEU A 65 -5.08 -3.66 10.42
N PHE A 66 -5.15 -2.59 9.63
CA PHE A 66 -6.39 -2.17 8.95
C PHE A 66 -6.99 -3.31 8.13
N TRP A 67 -6.20 -3.96 7.28
CA TRP A 67 -6.69 -5.02 6.41
C TRP A 67 -7.10 -6.28 7.18
N LEU A 68 -6.38 -6.66 8.23
CA LEU A 68 -6.76 -7.76 9.12
C LEU A 68 -8.08 -7.48 9.84
N LEU A 69 -8.30 -6.25 10.30
CA LEU A 69 -9.57 -5.84 10.88
C LEU A 69 -10.71 -5.89 9.85
N CYS A 70 -10.45 -5.48 8.60
CA CYS A 70 -11.41 -5.56 7.51
C CYS A 70 -11.88 -6.99 7.23
N ALA A 71 -11.00 -7.99 7.33
CA ALA A 71 -11.36 -9.40 7.17
C ALA A 71 -12.44 -9.88 8.15
N GLY A 72 -12.51 -9.25 9.33
CA GLY A 72 -13.56 -9.50 10.34
C GLY A 72 -14.80 -8.60 10.21
N LEU A 73 -14.70 -7.47 9.53
CA LEU A 73 -15.73 -6.43 9.49
C LEU A 73 -16.59 -6.44 8.21
N PHE A 74 -16.09 -7.06 7.14
CA PHE A 74 -16.81 -7.18 5.86
C PHE A 74 -17.37 -8.59 5.65
N PRO A 75 -18.36 -8.79 4.74
CA PRO A 75 -18.90 -10.11 4.43
C PRO A 75 -17.80 -11.07 3.97
N ARG A 76 -17.77 -12.25 4.61
CA ARG A 76 -16.77 -13.29 4.35
C ARG A 76 -17.13 -14.08 3.10
N SER A 77 -16.15 -14.32 2.24
CA SER A 77 -16.28 -15.16 1.04
C SER A 77 -14.91 -15.75 0.66
N LEU A 78 -14.91 -16.67 -0.31
CA LEU A 78 -13.68 -17.24 -0.89
C LEU A 78 -12.80 -16.19 -1.59
N LEU A 79 -13.32 -15.01 -1.88
CA LEU A 79 -12.56 -13.91 -2.48
C LEU A 79 -12.18 -12.86 -1.43
N SER A 80 -13.09 -12.51 -0.50
CA SER A 80 -12.82 -11.41 0.44
C SER A 80 -11.76 -11.78 1.49
N ILE A 81 -11.77 -13.00 2.02
CA ILE A 81 -10.79 -13.42 3.03
C ILE A 81 -9.36 -13.41 2.48
N PRO A 82 -9.04 -14.13 1.38
CA PRO A 82 -7.71 -14.06 0.81
C PRO A 82 -7.37 -12.66 0.28
N GLY A 83 -8.34 -11.92 -0.26
CA GLY A 83 -8.13 -10.55 -0.72
C GLY A 83 -7.68 -9.61 0.40
N PHE A 84 -8.33 -9.64 1.56
CA PHE A 84 -7.88 -8.88 2.74
C PHE A 84 -6.55 -9.40 3.29
N GLY A 85 -6.31 -10.71 3.27
CA GLY A 85 -5.04 -11.31 3.68
C GLY A 85 -3.88 -10.83 2.82
N LEU A 86 -4.03 -10.84 1.49
CA LEU A 86 -3.02 -10.33 0.56
C LEU A 86 -2.82 -8.82 0.73
N SER A 87 -3.90 -8.06 0.93
CA SER A 87 -3.77 -6.63 1.23
C SER A 87 -3.02 -6.40 2.55
N ALA A 88 -3.18 -7.27 3.56
CA ALA A 88 -2.40 -7.20 4.78
C ALA A 88 -0.91 -7.51 4.54
N LEU A 89 -0.60 -8.47 3.66
CA LEU A 89 0.79 -8.75 3.25
C LEU A 89 1.44 -7.57 2.52
N ASN A 90 0.68 -6.76 1.79
CA ASN A 90 1.21 -5.48 1.28
C ASN A 90 1.66 -4.56 2.42
N GLY A 91 0.86 -4.41 3.48
CA GLY A 91 1.27 -3.66 4.67
C GLY A 91 2.51 -4.25 5.36
N VAL A 92 2.60 -5.57 5.44
CA VAL A 92 3.80 -6.27 5.97
C VAL A 92 5.01 -6.00 5.06
N GLY A 93 4.84 -6.04 3.74
CA GLY A 93 5.90 -5.71 2.78
C GLY A 93 6.45 -4.30 2.97
N LEU A 94 5.57 -3.31 3.15
CA LEU A 94 5.96 -1.93 3.45
C LEU A 94 6.70 -1.82 4.81
N LEU A 95 6.21 -2.53 5.85
CA LEU A 95 6.87 -2.58 7.16
C LEU A 95 8.29 -3.17 7.04
N LEU A 96 8.42 -4.31 6.37
CA LEU A 96 9.71 -4.98 6.19
C LEU A 96 10.63 -4.19 5.27
N GLY A 97 10.10 -3.47 4.29
CA GLY A 97 10.85 -2.50 3.48
C GLY A 97 11.43 -1.33 4.29
N GLY A 98 10.83 -1.01 5.45
CA GLY A 98 11.40 -0.07 6.42
C GLY A 98 12.45 -0.70 7.35
N VAL A 99 12.32 -2.00 7.68
CA VAL A 99 13.29 -2.75 8.50
C VAL A 99 14.55 -3.03 7.69
N PHE A 100 14.41 -3.63 6.52
CA PHE A 100 15.48 -3.87 5.56
C PHE A 100 15.54 -2.66 4.62
N ARG A 101 16.68 -2.00 4.57
CA ARG A 101 16.84 -0.81 3.74
C ARG A 101 17.60 -1.16 2.48
N CYS A 102 17.25 -0.54 1.37
CA CYS A 102 18.10 -0.64 0.20
C CYS A 102 19.45 0.08 0.47
N ASP A 103 20.46 -0.26 -0.32
CA ASP A 103 21.74 0.41 -0.31
C ASP A 103 21.61 1.87 -0.80
N PHE A 104 22.68 2.65 -0.71
CA PHE A 104 22.65 4.04 -1.14
C PHE A 104 22.10 4.17 -2.58
N GLU A 105 21.14 5.08 -2.78
CA GLU A 105 20.39 5.25 -4.04
C GLU A 105 19.72 3.99 -4.56
N CYS A 106 19.41 3.01 -3.69
CA CYS A 106 18.87 1.69 -4.04
C CYS A 106 19.65 1.02 -5.20
N SER A 107 20.99 1.12 -5.15
CA SER A 107 21.88 0.54 -6.15
C SER A 107 21.64 -0.98 -6.27
N VAL A 108 21.59 -1.45 -7.52
CA VAL A 108 21.51 -2.89 -7.84
C VAL A 108 22.89 -3.51 -8.11
N VAL A 109 23.95 -2.71 -7.97
CA VAL A 109 25.33 -3.19 -8.18
C VAL A 109 25.86 -3.71 -6.85
N ASP A 110 26.18 -4.99 -6.79
CA ASP A 110 26.65 -5.71 -5.60
C ASP A 110 25.80 -5.46 -4.35
N PRO A 111 24.50 -5.81 -4.40
CA PRO A 111 23.55 -5.43 -3.36
C PRO A 111 23.81 -6.17 -2.04
N SER A 112 23.69 -5.46 -0.93
CA SER A 112 23.72 -6.07 0.40
C SER A 112 22.53 -7.02 0.60
N LEU A 113 22.61 -7.89 1.62
CA LEU A 113 21.48 -8.76 1.99
C LEU A 113 20.24 -7.94 2.36
N ASP A 114 20.41 -6.83 3.05
CA ASP A 114 19.31 -5.92 3.41
C ASP A 114 18.65 -5.34 2.16
N ALA A 115 19.43 -4.94 1.15
CA ALA A 115 18.91 -4.44 -0.12
C ALA A 115 18.11 -5.53 -0.87
N ILE A 116 18.62 -6.77 -0.91
CA ILE A 116 17.90 -7.90 -1.53
C ILE A 116 16.59 -8.17 -0.80
N LEU A 117 16.59 -8.18 0.54
CA LEU A 117 15.38 -8.41 1.33
C LEU A 117 14.38 -7.26 1.17
N HIS A 118 14.86 -6.01 1.10
CA HIS A 118 14.03 -4.84 0.81
C HIS A 118 13.28 -5.02 -0.52
N GLU A 119 13.98 -5.37 -1.57
CA GLU A 119 13.41 -5.53 -2.90
C GLU A 119 12.40 -6.68 -2.96
N VAL A 120 12.74 -7.82 -2.34
CA VAL A 120 11.85 -8.99 -2.26
C VAL A 120 10.57 -8.65 -1.48
N PHE A 121 10.68 -8.09 -0.29
CA PHE A 121 9.50 -7.77 0.53
C PHE A 121 8.67 -6.64 -0.07
N GLY A 122 9.30 -5.61 -0.65
CA GLY A 122 8.63 -4.54 -1.34
C GLY A 122 7.88 -5.03 -2.59
N GLY A 123 8.56 -5.77 -3.45
CA GLY A 123 7.99 -6.32 -4.68
C GLY A 123 6.85 -7.30 -4.42
N VAL A 124 7.06 -8.30 -3.54
CA VAL A 124 6.01 -9.23 -3.13
C VAL A 124 4.86 -8.50 -2.45
N GLY A 125 5.15 -7.49 -1.62
CA GLY A 125 4.14 -6.65 -0.99
C GLY A 125 3.24 -5.95 -2.01
N TYR A 126 3.81 -5.31 -3.03
CA TYR A 126 3.05 -4.68 -4.11
C TYR A 126 2.18 -5.68 -4.87
N MET A 127 2.75 -6.82 -5.26
CA MET A 127 1.99 -7.87 -5.97
C MET A 127 0.81 -8.36 -5.13
N CYS A 128 1.02 -8.63 -3.85
CA CYS A 128 -0.04 -9.01 -2.92
C CYS A 128 -1.12 -7.91 -2.81
N GLY A 129 -0.72 -6.64 -2.71
CA GLY A 129 -1.65 -5.50 -2.66
C GLY A 129 -2.51 -5.42 -3.90
N ILE A 130 -1.91 -5.48 -5.09
CA ILE A 130 -2.61 -5.41 -6.37
C ILE A 130 -3.60 -6.57 -6.54
N VAL A 131 -3.18 -7.80 -6.25
CA VAL A 131 -4.08 -8.97 -6.30
C VAL A 131 -5.20 -8.82 -5.26
N GLY A 132 -4.88 -8.34 -4.05
CA GLY A 132 -5.85 -8.04 -3.01
C GLY A 132 -6.94 -7.06 -3.46
N VAL A 133 -6.56 -5.98 -4.18
CA VAL A 133 -7.50 -5.02 -4.77
C VAL A 133 -8.53 -5.73 -5.66
N PHE A 134 -8.07 -6.59 -6.57
CA PHE A 134 -8.97 -7.31 -7.48
C PHE A 134 -9.87 -8.31 -6.75
N LEU A 135 -9.34 -9.08 -5.80
CA LEU A 135 -10.12 -10.08 -5.07
C LEU A 135 -11.19 -9.43 -4.19
N VAL A 136 -10.84 -8.40 -3.41
CA VAL A 136 -11.81 -7.65 -2.59
C VAL A 136 -12.81 -6.92 -3.47
N GLY A 137 -12.37 -6.32 -4.58
CA GLY A 137 -13.24 -5.68 -5.55
C GLY A 137 -14.25 -6.66 -6.16
N ALA A 138 -13.81 -7.86 -6.56
CA ALA A 138 -14.69 -8.90 -7.08
C ALA A 138 -15.70 -9.39 -6.02
N ALA A 139 -15.26 -9.58 -4.76
CA ALA A 139 -16.14 -9.90 -3.66
C ALA A 139 -17.21 -8.81 -3.44
N ALA A 140 -16.82 -7.55 -3.56
CA ALA A 140 -17.70 -6.40 -3.35
C ALA A 140 -18.87 -6.34 -4.33
N ARG A 141 -18.82 -7.00 -5.48
CA ARG A 141 -19.96 -7.11 -6.41
C ARG A 141 -21.21 -7.66 -5.72
N ASN A 142 -21.01 -8.55 -4.75
CA ASN A 142 -22.08 -9.23 -4.01
C ASN A 142 -22.45 -8.50 -2.70
N TRP A 143 -21.81 -7.39 -2.40
CA TRP A 143 -22.12 -6.62 -1.19
C TRP A 143 -23.19 -5.56 -1.48
N PRO A 144 -24.03 -5.21 -0.49
CA PRO A 144 -24.95 -4.10 -0.64
C PRO A 144 -24.21 -2.84 -1.08
N GLN A 145 -24.68 -2.22 -2.17
CA GLN A 145 -24.04 -1.04 -2.78
C GLN A 145 -22.54 -1.22 -3.09
N GLY A 146 -22.07 -2.46 -3.27
CA GLY A 146 -20.65 -2.76 -3.51
C GLY A 146 -20.17 -2.54 -4.94
N ARG A 147 -21.09 -2.31 -5.92
CA ARG A 147 -20.73 -2.09 -7.33
C ARG A 147 -19.75 -0.94 -7.55
N GLY A 148 -19.84 0.12 -6.71
CA GLY A 148 -18.90 1.23 -6.75
C GLY A 148 -17.47 0.81 -6.39
N LEU A 149 -17.31 -0.02 -5.34
CA LEU A 149 -16.01 -0.59 -4.98
C LEU A 149 -15.47 -1.51 -6.08
N PHE A 150 -16.32 -2.34 -6.69
CA PHE A 150 -15.87 -3.18 -7.82
C PHE A 150 -15.33 -2.32 -8.97
N ARG A 151 -16.03 -1.27 -9.38
CA ARG A 151 -15.54 -0.37 -10.43
C ARG A 151 -14.23 0.30 -10.03
N LEU A 152 -14.15 0.76 -8.78
CA LEU A 152 -12.94 1.40 -8.26
C LEU A 152 -11.76 0.42 -8.21
N SER A 153 -11.99 -0.87 -7.90
CA SER A 153 -10.91 -1.87 -7.93
C SER A 153 -10.29 -2.03 -9.32
N LEU A 154 -11.08 -1.87 -10.38
CA LEU A 154 -10.55 -1.88 -11.75
C LEU A 154 -9.79 -0.59 -12.06
N ILE A 155 -10.32 0.58 -11.64
CA ILE A 155 -9.68 1.89 -11.84
C ILE A 155 -8.33 1.97 -11.12
N CYS A 156 -8.23 1.42 -9.92
CA CYS A 156 -6.98 1.38 -9.15
C CYS A 156 -6.08 0.20 -9.56
N GLY A 157 -6.66 -1.00 -9.66
CA GLY A 157 -5.89 -2.22 -9.87
C GLY A 157 -5.23 -2.31 -11.24
N ILE A 158 -5.92 -1.90 -12.31
CA ILE A 158 -5.36 -2.00 -13.67
C ILE A 158 -4.13 -1.08 -13.84
N PRO A 159 -4.17 0.23 -13.52
CA PRO A 159 -2.98 1.06 -13.60
C PRO A 159 -1.84 0.57 -12.70
N ALA A 160 -2.14 0.11 -11.48
CA ALA A 160 -1.13 -0.45 -10.59
C ALA A 160 -0.49 -1.71 -11.16
N ALA A 161 -1.29 -2.63 -11.73
CA ALA A 161 -0.81 -3.86 -12.36
C ALA A 161 0.04 -3.61 -13.63
N LEU A 162 -0.18 -2.52 -14.33
CA LEU A 162 0.66 -2.12 -15.46
C LEU A 162 1.92 -1.38 -14.99
N ALA A 163 1.79 -0.46 -14.04
CA ALA A 163 2.89 0.36 -13.56
C ALA A 163 3.95 -0.45 -12.80
N ILE A 164 3.60 -1.55 -12.12
CA ILE A 164 4.55 -2.38 -11.37
C ILE A 164 5.68 -2.89 -12.26
N TRP A 165 5.41 -3.19 -13.53
CA TRP A 165 6.40 -3.67 -14.50
C TRP A 165 7.36 -2.59 -14.99
N LEU A 166 7.07 -1.32 -14.69
CA LEU A 166 7.91 -0.18 -15.01
C LEU A 166 8.78 0.27 -13.83
N ILE A 167 8.66 -0.40 -12.67
CA ILE A 167 9.49 -0.10 -11.49
C ILE A 167 10.78 -0.91 -11.60
N HIS A 168 11.67 -0.50 -12.49
CA HIS A 168 12.99 -1.11 -12.67
C HIS A 168 14.02 -0.06 -13.18
N PRO A 169 15.32 -0.23 -12.88
CA PRO A 169 16.35 0.78 -13.14
C PRO A 169 16.49 1.23 -14.60
N ALA A 170 16.10 0.42 -15.57
CA ALA A 170 16.18 0.77 -16.99
C ALA A 170 15.05 1.70 -17.45
N PHE A 171 14.04 1.96 -16.61
CA PHE A 171 12.94 2.87 -16.92
C PHE A 171 13.19 4.25 -16.30
N GLU A 172 13.40 5.27 -17.10
CA GLU A 172 13.72 6.63 -16.65
C GLU A 172 12.70 7.20 -15.65
N TRP A 173 11.42 6.87 -15.82
CA TRP A 173 10.31 7.38 -15.01
C TRP A 173 9.84 6.37 -13.94
N LEU A 174 10.76 5.56 -13.44
CA LEU A 174 10.47 4.52 -12.45
C LEU A 174 9.83 5.09 -11.17
N GLY A 175 10.23 6.29 -10.75
CA GLY A 175 9.65 6.97 -9.61
C GLY A 175 8.18 7.32 -9.83
N ALA A 176 7.81 7.79 -11.03
CA ALA A 176 6.41 8.02 -11.39
C ALA A 176 5.62 6.72 -11.41
N ALA A 177 6.18 5.64 -11.97
CA ALA A 177 5.53 4.33 -11.98
C ALA A 177 5.26 3.81 -10.56
N GLN A 178 6.23 3.92 -9.65
CA GLN A 178 6.04 3.53 -8.25
C GLN A 178 4.92 4.35 -7.60
N ARG A 179 4.84 5.66 -7.84
CA ARG A 179 3.79 6.52 -7.31
C ARG A 179 2.40 6.18 -7.85
N VAL A 180 2.30 5.75 -9.10
CA VAL A 180 1.04 5.23 -9.64
C VAL A 180 0.55 4.04 -8.83
N VAL A 181 1.43 3.07 -8.49
CA VAL A 181 1.08 1.93 -7.65
C VAL A 181 0.65 2.40 -6.26
N GLU A 182 1.46 3.24 -5.61
CA GLU A 182 1.17 3.73 -4.25
C GLU A 182 -0.14 4.52 -4.17
N ILE A 183 -0.38 5.44 -5.09
CA ILE A 183 -1.61 6.23 -5.12
C ILE A 183 -2.82 5.33 -5.37
N ALA A 184 -2.72 4.37 -6.28
CA ALA A 184 -3.80 3.43 -6.57
C ALA A 184 -4.17 2.59 -5.33
N LEU A 185 -3.17 2.03 -4.63
CA LEU A 185 -3.38 1.27 -3.40
C LEU A 185 -3.90 2.15 -2.26
N ALA A 186 -3.42 3.40 -2.14
CA ALA A 186 -3.89 4.36 -1.15
C ALA A 186 -5.35 4.76 -1.38
N VAL A 187 -5.73 5.09 -2.61
CA VAL A 187 -7.12 5.44 -2.98
C VAL A 187 -8.04 4.25 -2.71
N TRP A 188 -7.61 3.04 -3.05
CA TRP A 188 -8.35 1.82 -2.75
C TRP A 188 -8.53 1.61 -1.25
N ALA A 189 -7.46 1.69 -0.46
CA ALA A 189 -7.51 1.53 1.00
C ALA A 189 -8.45 2.56 1.64
N LEU A 190 -8.35 3.83 1.22
CA LEU A 190 -9.23 4.90 1.70
C LEU A 190 -10.70 4.63 1.36
N ALA A 191 -11.00 4.19 0.14
CA ALA A 191 -12.36 3.87 -0.26
C ALA A 191 -12.97 2.73 0.55
N VAL A 192 -12.20 1.67 0.83
CA VAL A 192 -12.62 0.57 1.72
C VAL A 192 -12.80 1.08 3.16
N ALA A 193 -11.89 1.91 3.67
CA ALA A 193 -11.98 2.52 5.00
C ALA A 193 -13.24 3.40 5.14
N MET A 194 -13.57 4.19 4.12
CA MET A 194 -14.80 5.01 4.11
C MET A 194 -16.07 4.16 4.20
N ARG A 195 -16.09 2.95 3.66
CA ARG A 195 -17.22 2.02 3.82
C ARG A 195 -17.47 1.62 5.28
N LEU A 196 -16.44 1.63 6.12
CA LEU A 196 -16.62 1.35 7.55
C LEU A 196 -17.41 2.44 8.29
N ARG A 197 -17.50 3.64 7.74
CA ARG A 197 -18.31 4.75 8.28
C ARG A 197 -19.77 4.72 7.83
N ALA A 198 -20.10 3.92 6.81
CA ALA A 198 -21.49 3.79 6.37
C ALA A 198 -22.34 3.07 7.44
N PRO A 199 -23.66 3.38 7.56
CA PRO A 199 -24.56 2.70 8.47
C PRO A 199 -24.53 1.17 8.28
N VAL A 200 -24.63 0.42 9.39
CA VAL A 200 -24.53 -1.05 9.40
C VAL A 200 -25.54 -1.72 8.44
N ARG A 201 -26.75 -1.15 8.31
CA ARG A 201 -27.80 -1.66 7.40
C ARG A 201 -27.34 -1.76 5.93
N LEU A 202 -26.46 -0.87 5.49
CA LEU A 202 -25.92 -0.87 4.12
C LEU A 202 -24.82 -1.92 3.89
N GLN A 203 -24.32 -2.54 4.95
CA GLN A 203 -23.21 -3.49 4.86
C GLN A 203 -23.63 -4.93 4.96
N THR A 204 -24.74 -5.22 5.69
CA THR A 204 -25.20 -6.58 5.96
C THR A 204 -26.28 -7.07 5.00
N GLY A 205 -26.84 -6.22 4.14
CA GLY A 205 -27.93 -6.61 3.25
C GLY A 205 -29.23 -6.98 4.00
N ALA A 206 -29.34 -6.68 5.29
CA ALA A 206 -30.56 -6.93 6.04
C ALA A 206 -31.67 -6.01 5.48
N THR A 207 -32.52 -6.57 4.64
CA THR A 207 -33.83 -6.00 4.30
C THR A 207 -34.66 -6.01 5.57
N ALA A 208 -35.23 -4.85 5.88
CA ALA A 208 -36.26 -4.72 6.91
C ALA A 208 -37.53 -5.46 6.48
#